data_dfb066b6f4ec6f8ea1cd41b0b8005c3b
#
_entry.id   dfb066b6f4ec6f8ea1cd41b0b8005c3b
#
_cell.length_a   1.000
_cell.length_b   1.000
_cell.length_c   1.000
_cell.angle_alpha   90.00
_cell.angle_beta   90.00
_cell.angle_gamma   90.00
#
_symmetry.space_group_name_H-M   'P 1'
#
loop_
_entity.id
_entity.type
_entity.pdbx_description
1 polymer ?
#
loop_
_entity_poly.entity_id
_entity_poly.type
_entity_poly.pdbx_seq_one_letter_code
_entity_poly.pdbx_strand_id
1 'polypeptide(L)'
;MTQASTWLAVCVLVSGVGAHHGSADYDVGREVTVEGTVREWRWSSPHTWVFLTVAGSNGPAEWSGEGPPLQWAEARGWSKATMKPGDRIRLVMYPSRRETRGGLIKRIERAGGNLIVSRPWLDER
;
A
#
# COMPACT_ATOMS: atom_id res chain seq x y z
N MET A 1 -18.63 40.30 51.10
CA MET A 1 -18.20 38.87 50.92
C MET A 1 -18.30 38.58 49.44
N THR A 2 -17.18 38.66 48.74
CA THR A 2 -17.09 38.42 47.32
C THR A 2 -16.52 37.00 47.11
N GLN A 3 -17.33 36.09 46.60
CA GLN A 3 -16.89 34.76 46.22
C GLN A 3 -16.26 34.84 44.82
N ALA A 4 -14.98 34.58 44.74
CA ALA A 4 -14.26 34.42 43.49
C ALA A 4 -14.48 32.98 42.95
N SER A 5 -15.25 32.86 41.87
CA SER A 5 -15.43 31.60 41.17
C SER A 5 -14.22 31.37 40.27
N THR A 6 -13.40 30.40 40.64
CA THR A 6 -12.26 29.97 39.85
C THR A 6 -12.75 28.98 38.78
N TRP A 7 -12.76 29.40 37.52
CA TRP A 7 -13.04 28.52 36.39
C TRP A 7 -11.78 27.73 36.05
N LEU A 8 -11.81 26.44 36.33
CA LEU A 8 -10.75 25.51 35.89
C LEU A 8 -10.96 25.18 34.42
N ALA A 9 -10.12 25.74 33.55
CA ALA A 9 -10.11 25.38 32.15
C ALA A 9 -9.45 23.98 32.01
N VAL A 10 -10.25 22.99 31.74
CA VAL A 10 -9.76 21.66 31.37
C VAL A 10 -9.35 21.70 29.90
N CYS A 11 -8.05 21.80 29.62
CA CYS A 11 -7.51 21.57 28.30
C CYS A 11 -7.56 20.07 27.99
N VAL A 12 -8.54 19.66 27.18
CA VAL A 12 -8.58 18.33 26.58
C VAL A 12 -7.56 18.33 25.46
N LEU A 13 -6.40 17.75 25.70
CA LEU A 13 -5.44 17.42 24.67
C LEU A 13 -6.03 16.28 23.84
N VAL A 14 -6.64 16.61 22.70
CA VAL A 14 -6.98 15.63 21.68
C VAL A 14 -5.66 15.22 21.03
N SER A 15 -5.06 14.14 21.53
CA SER A 15 -3.97 13.47 20.84
C SER A 15 -4.54 12.88 19.56
N GLY A 16 -4.30 13.56 18.44
CA GLY A 16 -4.58 13.02 17.11
C GLY A 16 -3.78 11.73 16.94
N VAL A 17 -4.45 10.61 17.02
CA VAL A 17 -3.88 9.32 16.63
C VAL A 17 -3.73 9.37 15.12
N GLY A 18 -2.59 9.88 14.65
CA GLY A 18 -2.20 9.73 13.26
C GLY A 18 -2.09 8.24 12.98
N ALA A 19 -3.00 7.72 12.15
CA ALA A 19 -2.91 6.37 11.67
C ALA A 19 -1.68 6.28 10.76
N HIS A 20 -0.51 6.07 11.35
CA HIS A 20 0.66 5.67 10.63
C HIS A 20 0.47 4.21 10.22
N HIS A 21 0.02 3.99 8.97
CA HIS A 21 0.12 2.70 8.32
C HIS A 21 1.61 2.42 8.10
N GLY A 22 2.25 1.89 9.13
CA GLY A 22 3.65 1.52 9.08
C GLY A 22 3.82 0.08 8.60
N SER A 23 5.08 -0.34 8.43
CA SER A 23 5.47 -1.73 8.14
C SER A 23 4.93 -2.76 9.14
N ALA A 24 4.42 -2.31 10.31
CA ALA A 24 3.77 -3.16 11.32
C ALA A 24 2.51 -3.89 10.82
N ASP A 25 1.82 -3.36 9.81
CA ASP A 25 0.65 -3.99 9.22
C ASP A 25 0.99 -5.14 8.25
N TYR A 26 2.29 -5.31 7.96
CA TYR A 26 2.79 -6.31 7.03
C TYR A 26 3.82 -7.23 7.66
N ASP A 27 3.83 -8.48 7.23
CA ASP A 27 4.83 -9.46 7.66
C ASP A 27 6.05 -9.38 6.74
N VAL A 28 6.99 -8.49 7.08
CA VAL A 28 8.21 -8.27 6.29
C VAL A 28 9.21 -9.43 6.33
N GLY A 29 8.99 -10.41 7.19
CA GLY A 29 9.77 -11.66 7.24
C GLY A 29 9.31 -12.72 6.25
N ARG A 30 8.19 -12.48 5.54
CA ARG A 30 7.63 -13.42 4.55
C ARG A 30 7.37 -12.71 3.23
N GLU A 31 7.39 -13.48 2.17
CA GLU A 31 7.01 -13.02 0.84
C GLU A 31 5.89 -13.88 0.27
N VAL A 32 4.99 -13.26 -0.45
CA VAL A 32 3.98 -13.90 -1.26
C VAL A 32 4.12 -13.39 -2.69
N THR A 33 4.04 -14.32 -3.64
CA THR A 33 4.08 -14.01 -5.07
C THR A 33 2.75 -14.37 -5.69
N VAL A 34 2.16 -13.42 -6.41
CA VAL A 34 0.95 -13.65 -7.19
C VAL A 34 1.12 -13.15 -8.62
N GLU A 35 0.53 -13.88 -9.55
CA GLU A 35 0.46 -13.47 -10.95
C GLU A 35 -1.00 -13.22 -11.31
N GLY A 36 -1.24 -12.14 -12.02
CA GLY A 36 -2.61 -11.78 -12.39
C GLY A 36 -2.67 -10.68 -13.43
N THR A 37 -3.90 -10.30 -13.68
CA THR A 37 -4.23 -9.21 -14.61
C THR A 37 -4.58 -7.97 -13.81
N VAL A 38 -3.98 -6.85 -14.14
CA VAL A 38 -4.29 -5.56 -13.51
C VAL A 38 -5.76 -5.23 -13.80
N ARG A 39 -6.53 -5.06 -12.74
CA ARG A 39 -7.89 -4.52 -12.78
C ARG A 39 -7.89 -3.02 -12.64
N GLU A 40 -7.04 -2.51 -11.72
CA GLU A 40 -6.90 -1.09 -11.43
C GLU A 40 -5.46 -0.79 -11.00
N TRP A 41 -4.89 0.25 -11.55
CA TRP A 41 -3.72 0.93 -11.03
C TRP A 41 -4.17 2.27 -10.46
N ARG A 42 -4.24 2.35 -9.13
CA ARG A 42 -4.70 3.56 -8.44
C ARG A 42 -3.54 4.48 -8.16
N TRP A 43 -3.52 5.56 -8.92
CA TRP A 43 -2.53 6.63 -8.77
C TRP A 43 -3.05 7.66 -7.78
N SER A 44 -2.82 7.44 -6.49
CA SER A 44 -3.39 8.22 -5.39
C SER A 44 -2.37 8.50 -4.29
N SER A 45 -2.66 9.56 -3.52
CA SER A 45 -1.93 9.92 -2.31
C SER A 45 -2.74 9.47 -1.08
N PRO A 46 -2.09 9.05 0.01
CA PRO A 46 -0.65 9.05 0.24
C PRO A 46 0.10 7.92 -0.48
N HIS A 47 -0.58 6.82 -0.83
CA HIS A 47 0.02 5.65 -1.44
C HIS A 47 -0.66 5.27 -2.75
N THR A 48 0.12 4.73 -3.66
CA THR A 48 -0.38 4.06 -4.85
C THR A 48 -0.89 2.67 -4.50
N TRP A 49 -1.80 2.12 -5.30
CA TRP A 49 -2.35 0.78 -5.11
C TRP A 49 -2.49 0.06 -6.44
N VAL A 50 -2.24 -1.23 -6.45
CA VAL A 50 -2.59 -2.09 -7.58
C VAL A 50 -3.58 -3.16 -7.14
N PHE A 51 -4.59 -3.36 -7.96
CA PHE A 51 -5.60 -4.41 -7.78
C PHE A 51 -5.50 -5.39 -8.94
N LEU A 52 -5.37 -6.67 -8.60
CA LEU A 52 -5.24 -7.75 -9.57
C LEU A 52 -6.42 -8.69 -9.51
N THR A 53 -6.79 -9.22 -10.65
CA THR A 53 -7.57 -10.45 -10.75
C THR A 53 -6.61 -11.61 -10.93
N VAL A 54 -6.62 -12.55 -10.00
CA VAL A 54 -5.74 -13.73 -9.97
C VAL A 54 -6.60 -14.97 -10.18
N ALA A 55 -6.23 -15.81 -11.12
CA ALA A 55 -6.90 -17.09 -11.32
C ALA A 55 -6.67 -18.02 -10.12
N GLY A 56 -7.70 -18.71 -9.71
CA GLY A 56 -7.65 -19.64 -8.59
C GLY A 56 -8.49 -20.89 -8.85
N SER A 57 -8.28 -21.93 -8.04
CA SER A 57 -8.99 -23.21 -8.17
C SER A 57 -10.51 -23.09 -7.97
N ASN A 58 -10.95 -22.12 -7.19
CA ASN A 58 -12.35 -21.83 -6.90
C ASN A 58 -12.88 -20.60 -7.65
N GLY A 59 -12.23 -20.25 -8.78
CA GLY A 59 -12.54 -19.08 -9.57
C GLY A 59 -11.57 -17.91 -9.31
N PRO A 60 -11.76 -16.79 -10.02
CA PRO A 60 -10.89 -15.64 -9.89
C PRO A 60 -11.04 -14.99 -8.51
N ALA A 61 -9.93 -14.51 -7.98
CA ALA A 61 -9.87 -13.77 -6.73
C ALA A 61 -9.22 -12.42 -6.93
N GLU A 62 -9.67 -11.41 -6.18
CA GLU A 62 -9.04 -10.11 -6.17
C GLU A 62 -7.92 -10.05 -5.13
N TRP A 63 -6.78 -9.50 -5.55
CA TRP A 63 -5.63 -9.21 -4.71
C TRP A 63 -5.32 -7.74 -4.76
N SER A 64 -4.86 -7.19 -3.64
CA SER A 64 -4.45 -5.79 -3.53
C SER A 64 -3.00 -5.68 -3.11
N GLY A 65 -2.27 -4.76 -3.74
CA GLY A 65 -0.92 -4.40 -3.36
C GLY A 65 -0.82 -2.92 -3.03
N GLU A 66 -0.40 -2.61 -1.80
CA GLU A 66 -0.02 -1.25 -1.46
C GLU A 66 1.32 -0.92 -2.09
N GLY A 67 1.35 0.15 -2.86
CA GLY A 67 2.53 0.62 -3.55
C GLY A 67 3.24 1.75 -2.79
N PRO A 68 4.26 2.33 -3.42
CA PRO A 68 5.00 3.43 -2.84
C PRO A 68 4.14 4.68 -2.65
N PRO A 69 4.60 5.60 -1.79
CA PRO A 69 4.04 6.94 -1.74
C PRO A 69 4.08 7.60 -3.12
N LEU A 70 3.01 8.35 -3.45
CA LEU A 70 2.87 8.99 -4.77
C LEU A 70 4.10 9.81 -5.15
N GLN A 71 4.57 10.67 -4.26
CA GLN A 71 5.74 11.53 -4.51
C GLN A 71 7.02 10.74 -4.76
N TRP A 72 7.21 9.64 -4.04
CA TRP A 72 8.34 8.74 -4.25
C TRP A 72 8.29 8.11 -5.65
N ALA A 73 7.11 7.67 -6.06
CA ALA A 73 6.88 7.07 -7.37
C ALA A 73 7.10 8.07 -8.52
N GLU A 74 6.55 9.28 -8.37
CA GLU A 74 6.74 10.37 -9.35
C GLU A 74 8.21 10.72 -9.55
N ALA A 75 8.97 10.84 -8.46
CA ALA A 75 10.40 11.15 -8.51
C ALA A 75 11.22 10.09 -9.26
N ARG A 76 10.69 8.87 -9.42
CA ARG A 76 11.33 7.75 -10.13
C ARG A 76 10.73 7.46 -11.50
N GLY A 77 9.96 8.40 -12.02
CA GLY A 77 9.41 8.32 -13.36
C GLY A 77 8.16 7.46 -13.50
N TRP A 78 7.52 7.08 -12.39
CA TRP A 78 6.24 6.41 -12.43
C TRP A 78 5.13 7.42 -12.72
N SER A 79 4.06 6.93 -13.33
CA SER A 79 2.87 7.72 -13.65
C SER A 79 1.62 6.85 -13.66
N LYS A 80 0.49 7.47 -13.95
CA LYS A 80 -0.75 6.75 -14.23
C LYS A 80 -0.61 5.73 -15.37
N ALA A 81 0.33 5.98 -16.29
CA ALA A 81 0.59 5.11 -17.44
C ALA A 81 1.57 3.97 -17.16
N THR A 82 2.15 3.89 -15.96
CA THR A 82 3.09 2.82 -15.60
C THR A 82 2.46 1.44 -15.69
N MET A 83 1.21 1.33 -15.30
CA MET A 83 0.38 0.13 -15.49
C MET A 83 -1.01 0.54 -15.94
N LYS A 84 -1.72 -0.36 -16.59
CA LYS A 84 -3.11 -0.15 -17.00
C LYS A 84 -3.93 -1.43 -16.85
N PRO A 85 -5.26 -1.33 -16.75
CA PRO A 85 -6.14 -2.49 -16.78
C PRO A 85 -5.84 -3.39 -17.96
N GLY A 86 -5.76 -4.70 -17.71
CA GLY A 86 -5.43 -5.70 -18.71
C GLY A 86 -3.96 -6.10 -18.75
N ASP A 87 -3.05 -5.34 -18.14
CA ASP A 87 -1.64 -5.73 -18.04
C ASP A 87 -1.49 -6.98 -17.20
N ARG A 88 -0.68 -7.92 -17.66
CA ARG A 88 -0.31 -9.11 -16.89
C ARG A 88 0.99 -8.86 -16.14
N ILE A 89 0.93 -9.02 -14.82
CA ILE A 89 2.06 -8.76 -13.95
C ILE A 89 2.21 -9.85 -12.89
N ARG A 90 3.42 -9.91 -12.36
CA ARG A 90 3.75 -10.66 -11.15
C ARG A 90 4.07 -9.67 -10.05
N LEU A 91 3.37 -9.79 -8.92
CA LEU A 91 3.65 -9.07 -7.70
C LEU A 91 4.36 -9.95 -6.69
N VAL A 92 5.47 -9.47 -6.16
CA VAL A 92 6.08 -9.98 -4.94
C VAL A 92 5.78 -9.00 -3.83
N MET A 93 5.18 -9.48 -2.75
CA MET A 93 4.67 -8.64 -1.67
C MET A 93 5.05 -9.22 -0.31
N TYR A 94 5.13 -8.34 0.69
CA TYR A 94 5.04 -8.72 2.09
C TYR A 94 3.55 -8.86 2.45
N PRO A 95 3.09 -10.04 2.91
CA PRO A 95 1.66 -10.26 3.14
C PRO A 95 1.12 -9.35 4.23
N SER A 96 -0.12 -8.90 4.06
CA SER A 96 -0.85 -8.15 5.07
C SER A 96 -1.15 -9.06 6.28
N ARG A 97 -1.04 -8.48 7.47
CA ARG A 97 -1.49 -9.14 8.71
C ARG A 97 -2.99 -9.02 8.92
N ARG A 98 -3.65 -8.15 8.18
CA ARG A 98 -5.08 -7.84 8.31
C ARG A 98 -5.94 -8.42 7.20
N GLU A 99 -5.37 -8.53 6.00
CA GLU A 99 -6.09 -8.97 4.81
C GLU A 99 -5.50 -10.23 4.22
N THR A 100 -6.36 -11.19 3.89
CA THR A 100 -5.94 -12.50 3.37
C THR A 100 -5.30 -12.41 1.97
N ARG A 101 -5.74 -11.46 1.15
CA ARG A 101 -5.31 -11.28 -0.24
C ARG A 101 -4.76 -9.88 -0.48
N GLY A 102 -3.90 -9.43 0.41
CA GLY A 102 -3.27 -8.13 0.33
C GLY A 102 -1.83 -8.16 0.80
N GLY A 103 -1.07 -7.17 0.40
CA GLY A 103 0.32 -7.05 0.81
C GLY A 103 0.93 -5.70 0.44
N LEU A 104 2.13 -5.48 0.98
CA LEU A 104 2.98 -4.36 0.63
C LEU A 104 3.89 -4.78 -0.52
N ILE A 105 3.82 -4.08 -1.63
CA ILE A 105 4.58 -4.41 -2.83
C ILE A 105 6.07 -4.29 -2.59
N LYS A 106 6.79 -5.36 -2.83
CA LYS A 106 8.25 -5.40 -2.85
C LYS A 106 8.79 -5.26 -4.27
N ARG A 107 8.15 -5.93 -5.23
CA ARG A 107 8.59 -5.95 -6.63
C ARG A 107 7.42 -6.18 -7.57
N ILE A 108 7.48 -5.52 -8.71
CA ILE A 108 6.54 -5.71 -9.81
C ILE A 108 7.32 -6.11 -11.05
N GLU A 109 6.90 -7.18 -11.69
CA GLU A 109 7.45 -7.67 -12.95
C GLU A 109 6.34 -7.77 -14.00
N ARG A 110 6.63 -7.42 -15.25
CA ARG A 110 5.72 -7.73 -16.36
C ARG A 110 5.77 -9.22 -16.67
N ALA A 111 4.69 -9.74 -17.21
CA ALA A 111 4.72 -11.08 -17.79
C ALA A 111 5.82 -11.13 -18.86
N GLY A 112 6.76 -12.07 -18.72
CA GLY A 112 7.97 -12.13 -19.55
C GLY A 112 9.25 -11.69 -18.86
N GLY A 113 9.18 -11.25 -17.59
CA GLY A 113 10.36 -11.03 -16.74
C GLY A 113 10.94 -9.62 -16.76
N ASN A 114 10.33 -8.68 -17.48
CA ASN A 114 10.79 -7.30 -17.46
C ASN A 114 10.38 -6.62 -16.14
N LEU A 115 11.38 -6.21 -15.39
CA LEU A 115 11.19 -5.57 -14.10
C LEU A 115 10.61 -4.16 -14.26
N ILE A 116 9.51 -3.88 -13.58
CA ILE A 116 8.95 -2.52 -13.48
C ILE A 116 9.58 -1.80 -12.29
N VAL A 117 9.79 -2.51 -11.17
CA VAL A 117 10.38 -1.96 -9.94
C VAL A 117 11.27 -2.99 -9.27
N SER A 118 12.47 -2.58 -8.89
CA SER A 118 13.48 -3.47 -8.33
C SER A 118 13.79 -3.25 -6.86
N ARG A 119 13.27 -2.19 -6.22
CA ARG A 119 13.65 -1.91 -4.83
C ARG A 119 12.48 -1.56 -3.95
N PRO A 120 12.49 -2.09 -2.72
CA PRO A 120 11.57 -1.65 -1.71
C PRO A 120 11.89 -0.21 -1.31
N TRP A 121 10.94 0.70 -1.48
CA TRP A 121 10.97 2.04 -0.89
C TRP A 121 11.06 2.02 0.64
N LEU A 122 10.95 0.86 1.24
CA LEU A 122 11.11 0.62 2.68
C LEU A 122 12.57 0.76 3.14
N ASP A 123 13.53 0.53 2.24
CA ASP A 123 14.96 0.59 2.55
C ASP A 123 15.54 2.01 2.43
N GLU A 124 14.76 2.94 1.90
CA GLU A 124 15.18 4.33 1.63
C GLU A 124 14.68 5.34 2.68
N ARG A 125 14.15 4.87 3.81
CA ARG A 125 13.66 5.71 4.90
C ARG A 125 14.74 6.11 5.88
#